data_64b7a51868070f245cf70173a16fbef7
#
_entry.id   64b7a51868070f245cf70173a16fbef7
#
_cell.length_a   1.000
_cell.length_b   1.000
_cell.length_c   1.000
_cell.angle_alpha   90.00
_cell.angle_beta   90.00
_cell.angle_gamma   90.00
#
_symmetry.space_group_name_H-M   'P 1'
#
loop_
_entity.id
_entity.type
_entity.pdbx_description
1 polymer ?
#
loop_
_entity_poly.entity_id
_entity_poly.type
_entity_poly.pdbx_seq_one_letter_code
_entity_poly.pdbx_strand_id
1 'polypeptide(L)'
;MDKLKIKNVIISKQGEDSENYQEFLELVKKHKINFIIVQAGDTIKLDQTSQIQILWPTEQQIKQNILNNNSIVAKFIYRNISLLFTGDIEEIAEKQIISKYKNTTSLQSTILKVAHHRLKKLINSAICKFSTT
;
A
#
# COMPACT_ATOMS: atom_id res chain seq x y z
N MET A 1 -2.86 29.57 7.22
CA MET A 1 -2.91 28.20 6.62
C MET A 1 -2.74 27.21 7.74
N ASP A 2 -3.79 26.51 8.10
CA ASP A 2 -3.70 25.47 9.13
C ASP A 2 -2.81 24.32 8.60
N LYS A 3 -1.71 24.09 9.28
CA LYS A 3 -0.80 23.00 8.92
C LYS A 3 -1.51 21.68 9.21
N LEU A 4 -1.47 20.75 8.27
CA LEU A 4 -1.96 19.40 8.46
C LEU A 4 -1.27 18.77 9.69
N LYS A 5 -2.08 18.27 10.62
CA LYS A 5 -1.58 17.59 11.80
C LYS A 5 -1.45 16.10 11.52
N ILE A 6 -0.23 15.66 11.22
CA ILE A 6 0.08 14.25 10.98
C ILE A 6 0.34 13.59 12.33
N LYS A 7 -0.36 12.48 12.62
CA LYS A 7 -0.17 11.69 13.84
C LYS A 7 0.66 10.43 13.58
N ASN A 8 0.47 9.80 12.42
CA ASN A 8 1.11 8.54 12.07
C ASN A 8 1.66 8.62 10.65
N VAL A 9 2.82 8.03 10.44
CA VAL A 9 3.41 7.77 9.13
C VAL A 9 3.57 6.26 8.98
N ILE A 10 3.10 5.73 7.87
CA ILE A 10 3.15 4.30 7.56
C ILE A 10 4.08 4.11 6.38
N ILE A 11 5.09 3.26 6.53
CA ILE A 11 6.05 2.94 5.47
C ILE A 11 6.29 1.44 5.38
N SER A 12 6.79 0.98 4.24
CA SER A 12 7.39 -0.35 4.13
C SER A 12 8.77 -0.36 4.80
N LYS A 13 9.24 -1.55 5.19
CA LYS A 13 10.58 -1.74 5.75
C LYS A 13 11.63 -1.60 4.64
N GLN A 14 11.86 -0.38 4.18
CA GLN A 14 12.83 -0.06 3.15
C GLN A 14 13.88 0.87 3.73
N GLY A 15 15.16 0.47 3.64
CA GLY A 15 16.27 1.35 3.95
C GLY A 15 16.66 2.14 2.71
N GLU A 16 16.85 3.43 2.86
CA GLU A 16 17.38 4.31 1.84
C GLU A 16 18.39 5.27 2.48
N ASP A 17 19.52 5.50 1.82
CA ASP A 17 20.58 6.39 2.32
C ASP A 17 20.55 7.78 1.65
N SER A 18 19.43 8.15 1.01
CA SER A 18 19.30 9.48 0.41
C SER A 18 19.19 10.58 1.46
N GLU A 19 19.73 11.76 1.15
CA GLU A 19 19.60 12.96 2.01
C GLU A 19 18.14 13.28 2.31
N ASN A 20 17.27 13.16 1.31
CA ASN A 20 15.82 13.39 1.44
C ASN A 20 15.18 12.44 2.45
N TYR A 21 15.59 11.18 2.48
CA TYR A 21 15.07 10.20 3.42
C TYR A 21 15.56 10.49 4.84
N GLN A 22 16.80 10.91 5.01
CA GLN A 22 17.34 11.31 6.31
C GLN A 22 16.61 12.55 6.84
N GLU A 23 16.40 13.57 6.00
CA GLU A 23 15.62 14.76 6.37
C GLU A 23 14.18 14.39 6.78
N PHE A 24 13.55 13.47 6.03
CA PHE A 24 12.23 12.96 6.38
C PHE A 24 12.21 12.30 7.76
N LEU A 25 13.18 11.45 8.08
CA LEU A 25 13.28 10.80 9.40
C LEU A 25 13.48 11.82 10.53
N GLU A 26 14.31 12.84 10.31
CA GLU A 26 14.52 13.93 11.27
C GLU A 26 13.22 14.71 11.53
N LEU A 27 12.44 15.02 10.48
CA LEU A 27 11.16 15.70 10.61
C LEU A 27 10.14 14.86 11.39
N VAL A 28 10.06 13.56 11.11
CA VAL A 28 9.18 12.63 11.84
C VAL A 28 9.54 12.61 13.32
N LYS A 29 10.83 12.52 13.65
CA LYS A 29 11.34 12.53 15.01
C LYS A 29 11.09 13.88 15.72
N LYS A 30 11.42 14.99 15.06
CA LYS A 30 11.22 16.36 15.56
C LYS A 30 9.77 16.64 15.93
N HIS A 31 8.83 16.18 15.10
CA HIS A 31 7.40 16.39 15.31
C HIS A 31 6.73 15.29 16.16
N LYS A 32 7.51 14.33 16.67
CA LYS A 32 7.01 13.20 17.49
C LYS A 32 5.88 12.44 16.81
N ILE A 33 6.01 12.23 15.48
CA ILE A 33 5.05 11.49 14.68
C ILE A 33 5.29 9.99 14.89
N ASN A 34 4.22 9.21 15.07
CA ASN A 34 4.35 7.76 15.16
C ASN A 34 4.80 7.18 13.82
N PHE A 35 5.80 6.32 13.87
CA PHE A 35 6.38 5.68 12.71
C PHE A 35 6.01 4.21 12.69
N ILE A 36 5.23 3.77 11.71
CA ILE A 36 4.69 2.43 11.61
C ILE A 36 5.28 1.75 10.38
N ILE A 37 6.03 0.68 10.61
CA ILE A 37 6.59 -0.15 9.53
C ILE A 37 5.63 -1.31 9.27
N VAL A 38 5.26 -1.52 8.02
CA VAL A 38 4.28 -2.54 7.62
C VAL A 38 4.81 -3.44 6.51
N GLN A 39 4.20 -4.64 6.44
CA GLN A 39 4.42 -5.62 5.39
C GLN A 39 3.12 -6.34 5.04
N ALA A 40 3.14 -7.13 3.97
CA ALA A 40 1.99 -7.93 3.55
C ALA A 40 1.49 -8.85 4.66
N GLY A 41 0.20 -8.80 4.93
CA GLY A 41 -0.48 -9.52 6.01
C GLY A 41 -0.85 -8.64 7.20
N ASP A 42 -0.24 -7.48 7.33
CA ASP A 42 -0.59 -6.54 8.40
C ASP A 42 -1.96 -5.90 8.17
N THR A 43 -2.66 -5.62 9.26
CA THR A 43 -3.93 -4.89 9.24
C THR A 43 -3.89 -3.77 10.27
N ILE A 44 -4.16 -2.56 9.84
CA ILE A 44 -4.26 -1.38 10.68
C ILE A 44 -5.74 -1.06 10.88
N LYS A 45 -6.24 -1.22 12.09
CA LYS A 45 -7.59 -0.78 12.45
C LYS A 45 -7.58 0.71 12.72
N LEU A 46 -8.42 1.47 12.03
CA LEU A 46 -8.59 2.91 12.23
C LEU A 46 -9.70 3.19 13.24
N ASP A 47 -10.80 2.45 13.11
CA ASP A 47 -11.95 2.47 14.03
C ASP A 47 -12.74 1.15 13.95
N GLN A 48 -13.96 1.11 14.47
CA GLN A 48 -14.82 -0.10 14.47
C GLN A 48 -15.31 -0.48 13.05
N THR A 49 -15.29 0.44 12.11
CA THR A 49 -15.87 0.30 10.76
C THR A 49 -14.87 0.41 9.64
N SER A 50 -13.65 0.81 9.94
CA SER A 50 -12.61 1.06 8.94
C SER A 50 -11.27 0.45 9.30
N GLN A 51 -10.61 -0.09 8.29
CA GLN A 51 -9.28 -0.70 8.41
C GLN A 51 -8.49 -0.59 7.10
N ILE A 52 -7.18 -0.73 7.22
CA ILE A 52 -6.25 -0.83 6.10
C ILE A 52 -5.60 -2.21 6.14
N GLN A 53 -5.76 -2.99 5.10
CA GLN A 53 -5.05 -4.26 4.90
C GLN A 53 -3.85 -4.04 4.01
N ILE A 54 -2.68 -4.47 4.46
CA ILE A 54 -1.43 -4.37 3.70
C ILE A 54 -1.26 -5.64 2.87
N LEU A 55 -1.23 -5.51 1.55
CA LEU A 55 -1.11 -6.63 0.62
C LEU A 55 0.32 -6.79 0.08
N TRP A 56 1.12 -5.74 0.13
CA TRP A 56 2.50 -5.69 -0.37
C TRP A 56 3.29 -4.58 0.33
N PRO A 57 4.63 -4.66 0.46
CA PRO A 57 5.52 -5.74 0.04
C PRO A 57 5.55 -6.92 1.01
N THR A 58 6.00 -8.08 0.54
CA THR A 58 6.34 -9.22 1.39
C THR A 58 7.73 -9.02 1.99
N GLU A 59 8.03 -9.69 3.10
CA GLU A 59 9.37 -9.67 3.70
C GLU A 59 10.47 -10.09 2.71
N GLN A 60 10.15 -11.06 1.87
CA GLN A 60 11.08 -11.57 0.85
C GLN A 60 11.37 -10.53 -0.24
N GLN A 61 10.38 -9.73 -0.62
CA GLN A 61 10.53 -8.66 -1.61
C GLN A 61 11.34 -7.49 -1.05
N ILE A 62 11.15 -7.13 0.20
CA ILE A 62 11.89 -6.06 0.87
C ILE A 62 13.41 -6.34 0.81
N LYS A 63 13.81 -7.59 0.97
CA LYS A 63 15.23 -8.00 0.91
C LYS A 63 15.87 -7.77 -0.46
N GLN A 64 15.10 -7.66 -1.53
CA GLN A 64 15.62 -7.40 -2.88
C GLN A 64 15.92 -5.92 -3.14
N ASN A 65 15.48 -5.03 -2.25
CA ASN A 65 15.75 -3.57 -2.24
C ASN A 65 15.49 -2.84 -3.56
N ILE A 66 14.42 -3.21 -4.27
CA ILE A 66 13.97 -2.51 -5.49
C ILE A 66 12.93 -1.46 -5.08
N LEU A 67 13.30 -0.18 -5.14
CA LEU A 67 12.55 0.94 -4.57
C LEU A 67 11.06 0.93 -4.95
N ASN A 68 10.73 1.06 -6.23
CA ASN A 68 9.33 1.14 -6.66
C ASN A 68 8.55 -0.13 -6.36
N ASN A 69 9.19 -1.29 -6.50
CA ASN A 69 8.57 -2.59 -6.24
C ASN A 69 8.35 -2.88 -4.74
N ASN A 70 8.92 -2.07 -3.84
CA ASN A 70 8.64 -2.09 -2.41
C ASN A 70 7.58 -1.06 -1.99
N SER A 71 6.93 -0.39 -2.92
CA SER A 71 5.78 0.47 -2.63
C SER A 71 4.69 -0.31 -1.91
N ILE A 72 4.03 0.33 -0.96
CA ILE A 72 2.92 -0.27 -0.24
C ILE A 72 1.73 -0.43 -1.18
N VAL A 73 1.22 -1.66 -1.32
CA VAL A 73 -0.10 -1.92 -1.86
C VAL A 73 -1.03 -2.20 -0.70
N ALA A 74 -2.05 -1.38 -0.56
CA ALA A 74 -2.96 -1.42 0.57
C ALA A 74 -4.42 -1.34 0.13
N LYS A 75 -5.27 -2.06 0.84
CA LYS A 75 -6.72 -2.02 0.68
C LYS A 75 -7.33 -1.33 1.89
N PHE A 76 -7.84 -0.13 1.67
CA PHE A 76 -8.68 0.55 2.65
C PHE A 76 -10.10 0.00 2.56
N ILE A 77 -10.68 -0.38 3.69
CA ILE A 77 -12.03 -0.90 3.79
C ILE A 77 -12.81 -0.03 4.77
N TYR A 78 -13.93 0.46 4.32
CA TYR A 78 -14.91 1.18 5.13
C TYR A 78 -16.30 0.61 4.85
N ARG A 79 -16.85 -0.13 5.81
CA ARG A 79 -18.12 -0.85 5.64
C ARG A 79 -18.11 -1.70 4.36
N ASN A 80 -19.00 -1.40 3.39
CA ASN A 80 -19.15 -2.12 2.12
C ASN A 80 -18.31 -1.53 0.97
N ILE A 81 -17.54 -0.46 1.23
CA ILE A 81 -16.70 0.20 0.23
C ILE A 81 -15.25 -0.16 0.48
N SER A 82 -14.53 -0.43 -0.59
CA SER A 82 -13.09 -0.67 -0.50
C SER A 82 -12.33 0.06 -1.61
N LEU A 83 -11.16 0.58 -1.24
CA LEU A 83 -10.23 1.26 -2.15
C LEU A 83 -8.91 0.51 -2.15
N LEU A 84 -8.44 0.12 -3.32
CA LEU A 84 -7.13 -0.48 -3.50
C LEU A 84 -6.14 0.57 -3.99
N PHE A 85 -5.10 0.80 -3.20
CA PHE A 85 -3.98 1.68 -3.52
C PHE A 85 -2.79 0.83 -3.93
N THR A 86 -2.20 1.11 -5.09
CA THR A 86 -1.12 0.29 -5.64
C THR A 86 0.27 0.91 -5.48
N GLY A 87 0.36 2.12 -4.90
CA GLY A 87 1.63 2.85 -4.86
C GLY A 87 2.19 3.05 -6.27
N ASP A 88 3.50 2.91 -6.41
CA ASP A 88 4.23 3.03 -7.67
C ASP A 88 4.88 1.70 -8.09
N ILE A 89 4.24 0.57 -7.78
CA ILE A 89 4.71 -0.75 -8.19
C ILE A 89 4.82 -0.86 -9.71
N GLU A 90 5.79 -1.64 -10.16
CA GLU A 90 6.04 -1.93 -11.56
C GLU A 90 5.52 -3.34 -11.94
N GLU A 91 5.66 -3.71 -13.21
CA GLU A 91 5.12 -4.97 -13.76
C GLU A 91 5.59 -6.22 -13.02
N ILE A 92 6.81 -6.22 -12.46
CA ILE A 92 7.36 -7.37 -11.73
C ILE A 92 6.56 -7.59 -10.43
N ALA A 93 6.38 -6.55 -9.64
CA ALA A 93 5.59 -6.63 -8.41
C ALA A 93 4.12 -6.90 -8.71
N GLU A 94 3.56 -6.31 -9.78
CA GLU A 94 2.20 -6.59 -10.25
C GLU A 94 1.97 -8.09 -10.47
N LYS A 95 2.85 -8.75 -11.23
CA LYS A 95 2.78 -10.20 -11.49
C LYS A 95 2.84 -11.02 -10.22
N GLN A 96 3.72 -10.66 -9.29
CA GLN A 96 3.87 -11.37 -8.02
C GLN A 96 2.64 -11.22 -7.12
N ILE A 97 2.09 -10.01 -7.03
CA ILE A 97 0.86 -9.73 -6.27
C ILE A 97 -0.32 -10.53 -6.83
N ILE A 98 -0.51 -10.51 -8.15
CA ILE A 98 -1.58 -11.28 -8.81
C ILE A 98 -1.41 -12.77 -8.53
N SER A 99 -0.20 -13.31 -8.69
CA SER A 99 0.08 -14.71 -8.40
C SER A 99 -0.23 -15.08 -6.94
N LYS A 100 0.15 -14.21 -5.99
CA LYS A 100 -0.09 -14.43 -4.56
C LYS A 100 -1.57 -14.46 -4.21
N TYR A 101 -2.36 -13.56 -4.81
CA TYR A 101 -3.77 -13.36 -4.44
C TYR A 101 -4.79 -13.89 -5.44
N LYS A 102 -4.36 -14.61 -6.50
CA LYS A 102 -5.23 -15.10 -7.60
C LYS A 102 -6.43 -15.92 -7.15
N ASN A 103 -6.30 -16.66 -6.05
CA ASN A 103 -7.34 -17.54 -5.51
C ASN A 103 -8.09 -16.91 -4.34
N THR A 104 -7.96 -15.61 -4.14
CA THR A 104 -8.60 -14.87 -3.04
C THR A 104 -9.39 -13.69 -3.58
N THR A 105 -10.20 -13.07 -2.71
CA THR A 105 -10.91 -11.81 -3.00
C THR A 105 -10.11 -10.57 -2.57
N SER A 106 -8.86 -10.74 -2.14
CA SER A 106 -8.07 -9.67 -1.55
C SER A 106 -7.85 -8.48 -2.47
N LEU A 107 -7.70 -8.71 -3.78
CA LEU A 107 -7.53 -7.66 -4.79
C LEU A 107 -8.85 -7.02 -5.26
N GLN A 108 -10.00 -7.66 -5.00
CA GLN A 108 -11.29 -7.09 -5.38
C GLN A 108 -11.57 -5.84 -4.57
N SER A 109 -11.95 -4.76 -5.24
CA SER A 109 -12.21 -3.46 -4.61
C SER A 109 -13.27 -2.67 -5.35
N THR A 110 -13.96 -1.80 -4.62
CA THR A 110 -14.95 -0.89 -5.20
C THR A 110 -14.28 0.17 -6.07
N ILE A 111 -13.12 0.65 -5.63
CA ILE A 111 -12.35 1.69 -6.31
C ILE A 111 -10.88 1.24 -6.37
N LEU A 112 -10.25 1.46 -7.50
CA LEU A 112 -8.82 1.20 -7.71
C LEU A 112 -8.09 2.51 -8.04
N LYS A 113 -7.09 2.89 -7.21
CA LYS A 113 -6.10 3.90 -7.59
C LYS A 113 -4.97 3.19 -8.33
N VAL A 114 -4.89 3.41 -9.62
CA VAL A 114 -3.88 2.81 -10.50
C VAL A 114 -2.51 3.45 -10.26
N ALA A 115 -1.45 2.65 -10.29
CA ALA A 115 -0.09 3.16 -10.28
C ALA A 115 0.23 3.99 -11.53
N HIS A 116 1.20 4.90 -11.42
CA HIS A 116 1.63 5.78 -12.50
C HIS A 116 2.05 5.01 -13.76
N HIS A 117 2.62 3.83 -13.62
CA HIS A 117 3.15 2.98 -14.71
C HIS A 117 2.10 2.15 -15.46
N ARG A 118 0.80 2.40 -15.31
CA ARG A 118 -0.32 1.72 -16.00
C ARG A 118 -0.28 0.19 -15.86
N LEU A 119 -0.69 -0.31 -14.71
CA LEU A 119 -0.74 -1.75 -14.38
C LEU A 119 -1.94 -2.44 -15.06
N LYS A 120 -1.77 -2.90 -16.29
CA LYS A 120 -2.86 -3.51 -17.10
C LYS A 120 -3.46 -4.77 -16.48
N LYS A 121 -2.64 -5.60 -15.82
CA LYS A 121 -3.05 -6.90 -15.29
C LYS A 121 -3.77 -6.78 -13.96
N LEU A 122 -3.32 -5.87 -13.11
CA LEU A 122 -3.95 -5.61 -11.81
C LEU A 122 -5.34 -4.99 -12.00
N ILE A 123 -5.52 -4.16 -13.03
CA ILE A 123 -6.82 -3.63 -13.42
C ILE A 123 -7.79 -4.79 -13.70
N ASN A 124 -7.40 -5.76 -14.50
CA ASN A 124 -8.25 -6.90 -14.82
C ASN A 124 -8.55 -7.79 -13.60
N SER A 125 -7.62 -7.91 -12.65
CA SER A 125 -7.78 -8.71 -11.44
C SER A 125 -8.57 -8.00 -10.33
N ALA A 126 -8.46 -6.68 -10.23
CA ALA A 126 -9.14 -5.87 -9.21
C ALA A 126 -10.58 -5.50 -9.62
N ILE A 127 -10.84 -5.36 -10.92
CA ILE A 127 -12.16 -4.98 -11.47
C ILE A 127 -13.03 -6.21 -11.74
N CYS A 128 -12.60 -7.40 -11.37
CA CYS A 128 -13.39 -8.60 -11.61
C CYS A 128 -14.71 -8.54 -10.84
N LYS A 129 -15.79 -8.24 -11.56
CA LYS A 129 -17.21 -8.27 -11.23
C LYS A 129 -17.79 -7.01 -10.56
N PHE A 130 -17.88 -5.92 -11.31
CA PHE A 130 -19.17 -5.24 -11.30
C PHE A 130 -20.13 -6.16 -12.08
N SER A 131 -20.79 -7.06 -11.39
CA SER A 131 -22.01 -7.68 -11.88
C SER A 131 -23.03 -6.55 -11.98
N THR A 132 -23.24 -6.06 -13.17
CA THR A 132 -24.44 -5.32 -13.51
C THR A 132 -25.61 -6.27 -13.31
N THR A 133 -26.24 -6.15 -12.18
CA THR A 133 -27.64 -6.56 -12.03
C THR A 133 -28.53 -5.53 -12.66
#